data_f3590fb4fc29b2e660ed6cc56ecad63b
#
_entry.id   f3590fb4fc29b2e660ed6cc56ecad63b
#
_cell.length_a   1.000
_cell.length_b   1.000
_cell.length_c   1.000
_cell.angle_alpha   90.00
_cell.angle_beta   90.00
_cell.angle_gamma   90.00
#
_symmetry.space_group_name_H-M   'P 1'
#
loop_
_entity.id
_entity.type
_entity.pdbx_description
1 polymer ?
#
loop_
_entity_poly.entity_id
_entity_poly.type
_entity_poly.pdbx_seq_one_letter_code
_entity_poly.pdbx_strand_id
1 'polypeptide(L)'
;MSESVYEDSFPKASLAIAERFAVGVNYLYPLALNVSRKHRIVRDALISAMFDQQRLFYEAAKSGQASKLYIADAGLAHIKELLRFMSDPSRRLMSRRQYEIASVHLAETGNMLGGWIRHVQKR
;
A
#
# COMPACT_ATOMS: atom_id res chain seq x y z
N MET A 1 -19.05 23.45 -4.14
CA MET A 1 -18.01 23.05 -5.09
C MET A 1 -18.35 21.72 -5.71
N SER A 2 -18.18 21.64 -6.98
CA SER A 2 -18.56 20.44 -7.70
C SER A 2 -17.47 19.36 -7.62
N GLU A 3 -17.89 18.13 -7.82
CA GLU A 3 -16.97 17.00 -7.89
C GLU A 3 -15.95 17.15 -9.01
N SER A 4 -16.33 17.82 -10.11
CA SER A 4 -15.41 18.00 -11.22
C SER A 4 -14.18 18.82 -10.84
N VAL A 5 -14.33 19.84 -9.98
CA VAL A 5 -13.19 20.62 -9.49
C VAL A 5 -12.30 19.74 -8.61
N TYR A 6 -12.89 18.90 -7.78
CA TYR A 6 -12.15 17.98 -6.95
C TYR A 6 -11.41 16.95 -7.80
N GLU A 7 -12.08 16.40 -8.81
CA GLU A 7 -11.48 15.43 -9.72
C GLU A 7 -10.30 16.02 -10.50
N ASP A 8 -10.38 17.28 -10.88
CA ASP A 8 -9.30 17.96 -11.57
C ASP A 8 -8.05 18.08 -10.69
N SER A 9 -8.24 18.13 -9.36
CA SER A 9 -7.15 18.20 -8.40
C SER A 9 -6.46 16.85 -8.17
N PHE A 10 -7.16 15.74 -8.46
CA PHE A 10 -6.66 14.39 -8.26
C PHE A 10 -6.69 13.62 -9.56
N PRO A 11 -5.54 13.15 -10.05
CA PRO A 11 -5.54 12.26 -11.21
C PRO A 11 -6.39 11.03 -10.92
N LYS A 12 -7.17 10.59 -11.90
CA LYS A 12 -7.99 9.38 -11.76
C LYS A 12 -7.17 8.17 -11.36
N ALA A 13 -5.93 8.09 -11.87
CA ALA A 13 -5.03 7.00 -11.53
C ALA A 13 -4.74 6.94 -10.04
N SER A 14 -4.58 8.10 -9.37
CA SER A 14 -4.27 8.13 -7.94
C SER A 14 -5.44 7.67 -7.09
N LEU A 15 -6.67 8.01 -7.49
CA LEU A 15 -7.87 7.55 -6.79
C LEU A 15 -8.03 6.03 -6.96
N ALA A 16 -7.80 5.54 -8.17
CA ALA A 16 -7.86 4.10 -8.45
C ALA A 16 -6.83 3.31 -7.62
N ILE A 17 -5.62 3.84 -7.49
CA ILE A 17 -4.56 3.22 -6.68
C ILE A 17 -4.99 3.17 -5.21
N ALA A 18 -5.50 4.28 -4.67
CA ALA A 18 -5.93 4.34 -3.29
C ALA A 18 -7.05 3.34 -3.01
N GLU A 19 -8.01 3.22 -3.92
CA GLU A 19 -9.11 2.26 -3.82
C GLU A 19 -8.60 0.82 -3.90
N ARG A 20 -7.69 0.55 -4.83
CA ARG A 20 -7.13 -0.80 -4.99
C ARG A 20 -6.29 -1.18 -3.77
N PHE A 21 -5.51 -0.26 -3.24
CA PHE A 21 -4.73 -0.51 -2.04
C PHE A 21 -5.65 -0.78 -0.84
N ALA A 22 -6.76 -0.06 -0.73
CA ALA A 22 -7.73 -0.25 0.35
C ALA A 22 -8.29 -1.67 0.37
N VAL A 23 -8.47 -2.30 -0.79
CA VAL A 23 -8.92 -3.70 -0.86
C VAL A 23 -7.89 -4.61 -0.17
N GLY A 24 -6.60 -4.37 -0.41
CA GLY A 24 -5.54 -5.12 0.26
C GLY A 24 -5.51 -4.87 1.77
N VAL A 25 -5.72 -3.63 2.20
CA VAL A 25 -5.79 -3.29 3.62
C VAL A 25 -6.96 -4.01 4.28
N ASN A 26 -8.13 -4.03 3.63
CA ASN A 26 -9.30 -4.71 4.16
C ASN A 26 -9.07 -6.22 4.31
N TYR A 27 -8.23 -6.80 3.48
CA TYR A 27 -7.82 -8.20 3.63
C TYR A 27 -6.84 -8.37 4.79
N LEU A 28 -5.84 -7.50 4.87
CA LEU A 28 -4.72 -7.63 5.81
C LEU A 28 -5.04 -7.20 7.24
N TYR A 29 -5.89 -6.21 7.42
CA TYR A 29 -6.15 -5.63 8.74
C TYR A 29 -6.68 -6.67 9.74
N PRO A 30 -7.71 -7.48 9.40
CA PRO A 30 -8.17 -8.52 10.33
C PRO A 30 -7.10 -9.56 10.63
N LEU A 31 -6.29 -9.90 9.63
CA LEU A 31 -5.18 -10.85 9.85
C LEU A 31 -4.15 -10.30 10.82
N ALA A 32 -3.81 -9.02 10.66
CA ALA A 32 -2.87 -8.35 11.57
C ALA A 32 -3.41 -8.33 13.00
N LEU A 33 -4.69 -8.05 13.17
CA LEU A 33 -5.31 -8.02 14.51
C LEU A 33 -5.27 -9.38 15.21
N ASN A 34 -5.22 -10.46 14.45
CA ASN A 34 -5.16 -11.82 15.02
C ASN A 34 -3.73 -12.26 15.38
N VAL A 35 -2.73 -11.46 15.05
CA VAL A 35 -1.35 -11.77 15.43
C VAL A 35 -1.19 -11.67 16.95
N SER A 36 -0.52 -12.67 17.54
CA SER A 36 -0.33 -12.74 18.97
C SER A 36 0.34 -11.47 19.52
N ARG A 37 -0.07 -11.07 20.73
CA ARG A 37 0.56 -9.95 21.47
C ARG A 37 2.06 -10.05 21.56
N LYS A 38 2.57 -11.26 21.59
CA LYS A 38 4.01 -11.54 21.62
C LYS A 38 4.73 -10.86 20.45
N HIS A 39 4.03 -10.67 19.31
CA HIS A 39 4.57 -10.10 18.12
C HIS A 39 3.94 -8.73 17.79
N ARG A 40 3.48 -8.02 18.81
CA ARG A 40 2.77 -6.74 18.61
C ARG A 40 3.61 -5.69 17.90
N ILE A 41 4.93 -5.74 18.05
CA ILE A 41 5.80 -4.74 17.42
C ILE A 41 5.70 -4.82 15.90
N VAL A 42 5.82 -6.02 15.33
CA VAL A 42 5.71 -6.17 13.88
C VAL A 42 4.27 -5.99 13.40
N ARG A 43 3.29 -6.45 14.21
CA ARG A 43 1.88 -6.22 13.92
C ARG A 43 1.57 -4.73 13.79
N ASP A 44 1.98 -3.95 14.78
CA ASP A 44 1.70 -2.51 14.81
C ASP A 44 2.48 -1.79 13.70
N ALA A 45 3.69 -2.24 13.39
CA ALA A 45 4.47 -1.70 12.28
C ALA A 45 3.74 -1.90 10.94
N LEU A 46 3.15 -3.07 10.72
CA LEU A 46 2.38 -3.34 9.50
C LEU A 46 1.14 -2.45 9.42
N ILE A 47 0.38 -2.36 10.50
CA ILE A 47 -0.85 -1.55 10.53
C ILE A 47 -0.51 -0.08 10.27
N SER A 48 0.50 0.46 10.96
CA SER A 48 0.93 1.83 10.76
C SER A 48 1.41 2.08 9.33
N ALA A 49 2.18 1.13 8.77
CA ALA A 49 2.68 1.27 7.41
C ALA A 49 1.55 1.28 6.38
N MET A 50 0.50 0.49 6.61
CA MET A 50 -0.65 0.46 5.70
C MET A 50 -1.41 1.78 5.70
N PHE A 51 -1.68 2.36 6.85
CA PHE A 51 -2.37 3.65 6.92
C PHE A 51 -1.48 4.77 6.39
N ASP A 52 -0.19 4.71 6.68
CA ASP A 52 0.77 5.68 6.17
C ASP A 52 0.86 5.63 4.64
N GLN A 53 0.75 4.45 4.06
CA GLN A 53 0.80 4.28 2.62
C GLN A 53 -0.35 4.98 1.92
N GLN A 54 -1.55 4.97 2.50
CA GLN A 54 -2.66 5.73 1.97
C GLN A 54 -2.33 7.22 1.91
N ARG A 55 -1.74 7.74 2.98
CA ARG A 55 -1.32 9.14 3.03
C ARG A 55 -0.29 9.46 1.94
N LEU A 56 0.66 8.55 1.72
CA LEU A 56 1.68 8.74 0.69
C LEU A 56 1.08 8.84 -0.71
N PHE A 57 0.06 8.03 -1.01
CA PHE A 57 -0.62 8.11 -2.30
C PHE A 57 -1.32 9.47 -2.48
N TYR A 58 -2.00 9.95 -1.46
CA TYR A 58 -2.67 11.25 -1.53
C TYR A 58 -1.68 12.40 -1.63
N GLU A 59 -0.57 12.34 -0.90
CA GLU A 59 0.47 13.37 -1.00
C GLU A 59 1.07 13.42 -2.40
N ALA A 60 1.33 12.25 -3.00
CA ALA A 60 1.84 12.20 -4.37
C ALA A 60 0.85 12.81 -5.35
N ALA A 61 -0.45 12.51 -5.19
CA ALA A 61 -1.49 13.04 -6.04
C ALA A 61 -1.58 14.56 -5.93
N LYS A 62 -1.57 15.08 -4.72
CA LYS A 62 -1.72 16.52 -4.48
C LYS A 62 -0.51 17.32 -4.91
N SER A 63 0.69 16.76 -4.70
CA SER A 63 1.92 17.50 -5.01
C SER A 63 2.25 17.51 -6.50
N GLY A 64 1.86 16.47 -7.22
CA GLY A 64 2.25 16.29 -8.61
C GLY A 64 3.74 16.06 -8.82
N GLN A 65 4.49 15.82 -7.74
CA GLN A 65 5.95 15.68 -7.79
C GLN A 65 6.36 14.22 -7.94
N ALA A 66 7.24 13.93 -8.89
CA ALA A 66 7.75 12.58 -9.11
C ALA A 66 8.44 12.01 -7.87
N SER A 67 9.13 12.86 -7.10
CA SER A 67 9.79 12.43 -5.87
C SER A 67 8.84 11.81 -4.87
N LYS A 68 7.59 12.29 -4.81
CA LYS A 68 6.58 11.75 -3.91
C LYS A 68 6.13 10.36 -4.35
N LEU A 69 6.14 10.09 -5.65
CA LEU A 69 5.83 8.75 -6.17
C LEU A 69 6.91 7.75 -5.78
N TYR A 70 8.17 8.14 -5.80
CA TYR A 70 9.26 7.26 -5.37
C TYR A 70 9.18 6.97 -3.87
N ILE A 71 8.76 7.95 -3.07
CA ILE A 71 8.54 7.74 -1.64
C ILE A 71 7.40 6.73 -1.43
N ALA A 72 6.32 6.87 -2.19
CA ALA A 72 5.20 5.93 -2.12
C ALA A 72 5.63 4.52 -2.54
N ASP A 73 6.46 4.41 -3.56
CA ASP A 73 6.99 3.13 -4.02
C ASP A 73 7.84 2.46 -2.94
N ALA A 74 8.71 3.23 -2.29
CA ALA A 74 9.51 2.72 -1.18
C ALA A 74 8.64 2.27 0.00
N GLY A 75 7.56 3.01 0.29
CA GLY A 75 6.61 2.62 1.33
C GLY A 75 5.93 1.29 1.03
N LEU A 76 5.54 1.08 -0.22
CA LEU A 76 4.93 -0.18 -0.64
C LEU A 76 5.92 -1.33 -0.52
N ALA A 77 7.17 -1.11 -0.89
CA ALA A 77 8.23 -2.11 -0.72
C ALA A 77 8.43 -2.48 0.75
N HIS A 78 8.34 -1.50 1.64
CA HIS A 78 8.45 -1.74 3.08
C HIS A 78 7.33 -2.66 3.58
N ILE A 79 6.10 -2.44 3.14
CA ILE A 79 4.98 -3.31 3.50
C ILE A 79 5.24 -4.75 3.03
N LYS A 80 5.74 -4.92 1.80
CA LYS A 80 6.08 -6.23 1.28
C LYS A 80 7.13 -6.94 2.15
N GLU A 81 8.12 -6.21 2.64
CA GLU A 81 9.13 -6.76 3.53
C GLU A 81 8.55 -7.19 4.88
N LEU A 82 7.62 -6.40 5.44
CA LEU A 82 6.95 -6.77 6.68
C LEU A 82 6.15 -8.07 6.50
N LEU A 83 5.45 -8.22 5.37
CA LEU A 83 4.71 -9.45 5.09
C LEU A 83 5.64 -10.64 4.93
N ARG A 84 6.76 -10.44 4.27
CA ARG A 84 7.76 -11.51 4.12
C ARG A 84 8.27 -11.96 5.48
N PHE A 85 8.59 -11.02 6.35
CA PHE A 85 9.02 -11.30 7.71
C PHE A 85 7.96 -12.12 8.47
N MET A 86 6.69 -11.70 8.35
CA MET A 86 5.59 -12.36 9.05
C MET A 86 5.29 -13.77 8.54
N SER A 87 5.55 -14.02 7.26
CA SER A 87 5.27 -15.31 6.62
C SER A 87 6.41 -16.30 6.77
N ASP A 88 7.56 -15.88 7.30
CA ASP A 88 8.72 -16.76 7.46
C ASP A 88 8.31 -18.02 8.23
N PRO A 89 8.67 -19.22 7.73
CA PRO A 89 8.28 -20.48 8.37
C PRO A 89 8.73 -20.61 9.84
N SER A 90 9.80 -19.91 10.22
CA SER A 90 10.27 -19.93 11.60
C SER A 90 9.37 -19.15 12.55
N ARG A 91 8.55 -18.23 12.04
CA ARG A 91 7.63 -17.39 12.82
C ARG A 91 6.17 -17.70 12.58
N ARG A 92 5.80 -17.88 11.33
CA ARG A 92 4.42 -18.19 10.89
C ARG A 92 3.35 -17.30 11.51
N LEU A 93 3.58 -15.99 11.47
CA LEU A 93 2.57 -15.04 11.90
C LEU A 93 1.47 -14.88 10.85
N MET A 94 1.71 -15.39 9.65
CA MET A 94 0.82 -15.39 8.52
C MET A 94 1.01 -16.71 7.79
N SER A 95 -0.08 -17.33 7.34
CA SER A 95 0.03 -18.57 6.58
C SER A 95 0.58 -18.29 5.18
N ARG A 96 1.10 -19.33 4.53
CA ARG A 96 1.59 -19.21 3.17
C ARG A 96 0.48 -18.72 2.22
N ARG A 97 -0.72 -19.26 2.36
CA ARG A 97 -1.86 -18.87 1.53
C ARG A 97 -2.21 -17.39 1.76
N GLN A 98 -2.26 -16.96 3.01
CA GLN A 98 -2.53 -15.57 3.33
C GLN A 98 -1.48 -14.65 2.74
N TYR A 99 -0.21 -15.05 2.81
CA TYR A 99 0.89 -14.30 2.22
C TYR A 99 0.74 -14.20 0.70
N GLU A 100 0.39 -15.29 0.04
CA GLU A 100 0.19 -15.30 -1.42
C GLU A 100 -0.95 -14.36 -1.83
N ILE A 101 -2.07 -14.41 -1.13
CA ILE A 101 -3.21 -13.53 -1.41
C ILE A 101 -2.83 -12.07 -1.20
N ALA A 102 -2.19 -11.77 -0.09
CA ALA A 102 -1.72 -10.41 0.21
C ALA A 102 -0.74 -9.92 -0.86
N SER A 103 0.17 -10.78 -1.30
CA SER A 103 1.15 -10.45 -2.33
C SER A 103 0.50 -10.08 -3.65
N VAL A 104 -0.58 -10.77 -4.03
CA VAL A 104 -1.34 -10.43 -5.24
C VAL A 104 -1.95 -9.04 -5.12
N HIS A 105 -2.55 -8.71 -3.96
CA HIS A 105 -3.11 -7.38 -3.73
C HIS A 105 -2.04 -6.30 -3.86
N LEU A 106 -0.88 -6.50 -3.25
CA LEU A 106 0.19 -5.52 -3.31
C LEU A 106 0.81 -5.41 -4.70
N ALA A 107 0.91 -6.54 -5.42
CA ALA A 107 1.44 -6.55 -6.78
C ALA A 107 0.55 -5.74 -7.73
N GLU A 108 -0.77 -5.85 -7.60
CA GLU A 108 -1.69 -5.08 -8.42
C GLU A 108 -1.60 -3.59 -8.13
N THR A 109 -1.51 -3.21 -6.85
CA THR A 109 -1.26 -1.83 -6.46
C THR A 109 0.08 -1.34 -7.04
N GLY A 110 1.12 -2.15 -6.94
CA GLY A 110 2.44 -1.83 -7.46
C GLY A 110 2.46 -1.64 -8.96
N ASN A 111 1.69 -2.45 -9.70
CA ASN A 111 1.57 -2.30 -11.15
C ASN A 111 0.94 -0.96 -11.52
N MET A 112 -0.09 -0.55 -10.80
CA MET A 112 -0.73 0.74 -11.02
C MET A 112 0.22 1.88 -10.68
N LEU A 113 0.96 1.77 -9.58
CA LEU A 113 1.94 2.77 -9.18
C LEU A 113 3.05 2.88 -10.23
N GLY A 114 3.55 1.75 -10.72
CA GLY A 114 4.55 1.73 -11.80
C GLY A 114 4.07 2.43 -13.04
N GLY A 115 2.82 2.22 -13.42
CA GLY A 115 2.20 2.92 -14.55
C GLY A 115 2.14 4.42 -14.34
N TRP A 116 1.79 4.85 -13.14
CA TRP A 116 1.74 6.27 -12.79
C TRP A 116 3.14 6.89 -12.85
N ILE A 117 4.15 6.22 -12.30
CA ILE A 117 5.54 6.69 -12.34
C ILE A 117 5.99 6.87 -13.80
N ARG A 118 5.74 5.88 -14.66
CA ARG A 118 6.10 5.96 -16.08
C ARG A 118 5.40 7.12 -16.77
N HIS A 119 4.13 7.36 -16.44
CA HIS A 119 3.38 8.47 -17.02
C HIS A 119 4.00 9.82 -16.66
N VAL A 120 4.38 10.00 -15.40
CA VAL A 120 5.01 11.24 -14.93
C VAL A 120 6.39 11.43 -15.56
N GLN A 121 7.15 10.35 -15.72
CA GLN A 121 8.49 10.42 -16.32
C GLN A 121 8.48 10.84 -17.80
N LYS A 122 7.37 10.62 -18.50
CA LYS A 122 7.22 11.00 -19.90
C LYS A 122 6.91 12.48 -20.11
N ARG A 123 6.61 13.19 -19.06
CA ARG A 123 6.41 14.64 -19.13
C ARG A 123 7.78 15.35 -19.21
#